data_651484ed987b45f1d8169d9849bf0020
#
_entry.id   651484ed987b45f1d8169d9849bf0020
#
_cell.length_a   1.000
_cell.length_b   1.000
_cell.length_c   1.000
_cell.angle_alpha   90.00
_cell.angle_beta   90.00
_cell.angle_gamma   90.00
#
_symmetry.space_group_name_H-M   'P 1'
#
loop_
_entity.id
_entity.type
_entity.pdbx_description
1 polymer ?
#
loop_
_entity_poly.entity_id
_entity_poly.type
_entity_poly.pdbx_seq_one_letter_code
_entity_poly.pdbx_strand_id
1 'polypeptide(L)'
;MKARVNKIIPFSSVDGPGNRTAIFLQGCNINCLYCHNPETRDKYGDKNITTVTEMSSDEVLEQVKKQIPFVRGITVSGGECMLQYDFLTELFTKAKKLGLSTMIDTNGTIDFAGKQDLLDVTDGVLLDIKAYDSDIHRKITGTGNETVIANARLLATIGRLEEIRCVICPSLYDGKHSVRAIGEMMRDLYKPDSFHFKLISYRPMG
;
A
#
# COMPACT_ATOMS: atom_id res chain seq x y z
N MET A 1 -20.46 5.16 0.20
CA MET A 1 -19.86 4.55 1.43
C MET A 1 -18.92 5.53 2.08
N LYS A 2 -18.67 5.46 3.41
CA LYS A 2 -17.67 6.30 4.10
C LYS A 2 -16.50 5.47 4.59
N ALA A 3 -15.30 6.08 4.58
CA ALA A 3 -14.07 5.51 5.12
C ALA A 3 -13.50 6.42 6.22
N ARG A 4 -12.72 5.82 7.09
CA ARG A 4 -11.92 6.54 8.06
C ARG A 4 -10.62 7.00 7.39
N VAL A 5 -10.53 8.28 7.12
CA VAL A 5 -9.37 8.92 6.49
C VAL A 5 -8.53 9.59 7.59
N ASN A 6 -7.25 9.21 7.66
CA ASN A 6 -6.28 9.82 8.57
C ASN A 6 -5.76 11.15 8.00
N LYS A 7 -5.25 11.10 6.77
CA LYS A 7 -4.73 12.29 6.09
C LYS A 7 -4.83 12.14 4.57
N ILE A 8 -4.85 13.28 3.89
CA ILE A 8 -4.70 13.37 2.43
C ILE A 8 -3.51 14.28 2.17
N ILE A 9 -2.52 13.76 1.45
CA ILE A 9 -1.39 14.55 0.94
C ILE A 9 -1.76 14.95 -0.49
N PRO A 10 -2.02 16.23 -0.74
CA PRO A 10 -2.53 16.70 -2.03
C PRO A 10 -1.61 16.37 -3.19
N PHE A 11 -0.29 16.39 -2.96
CA PHE A 11 0.74 16.17 -3.97
C PHE A 11 1.88 15.33 -3.40
N SER A 12 2.13 14.18 -4.01
CA SER A 12 3.24 13.29 -3.69
C SER A 12 3.90 12.75 -4.96
N SER A 13 5.21 12.67 -4.94
CA SER A 13 6.04 12.06 -6.00
C SER A 13 6.72 10.76 -5.55
N VAL A 14 6.39 10.26 -4.35
CA VAL A 14 7.01 9.06 -3.75
C VAL A 14 6.05 7.90 -3.52
N ASP A 15 4.75 8.15 -3.70
CA ASP A 15 3.69 7.17 -3.47
C ASP A 15 3.22 6.51 -4.79
N GLY A 16 4.17 6.13 -5.64
CA GLY A 16 3.94 5.49 -6.94
C GLY A 16 4.40 6.37 -8.11
N PRO A 17 4.19 5.91 -9.35
CA PRO A 17 4.67 6.60 -10.54
C PRO A 17 3.93 7.91 -10.80
N GLY A 18 4.67 8.93 -11.18
CA GLY A 18 4.17 10.27 -11.45
C GLY A 18 3.73 11.03 -10.20
N ASN A 19 3.05 12.16 -10.40
CA ASN A 19 2.52 12.97 -9.32
C ASN A 19 1.14 12.46 -8.91
N ARG A 20 0.92 12.25 -7.63
CA ARG A 20 -0.29 11.61 -7.10
C ARG A 20 -0.83 12.33 -5.87
N THR A 21 -2.12 12.25 -5.65
CA THR A 21 -2.66 12.52 -4.31
C THR A 21 -2.58 11.23 -3.50
N ALA A 22 -1.90 11.27 -2.36
CA ALA A 22 -1.82 10.11 -1.45
C ALA A 22 -2.88 10.24 -0.35
N ILE A 23 -3.67 9.17 -0.19
CA ILE A 23 -4.79 9.09 0.76
C ILE A 23 -4.45 8.01 1.79
N PHE A 24 -4.37 8.38 3.05
CA PHE A 24 -4.03 7.48 4.14
C PHE A 24 -5.28 7.12 4.94
N LEU A 25 -5.65 5.84 4.89
CA LEU A 25 -6.78 5.32 5.64
C LEU A 25 -6.37 4.87 7.05
N GLN A 26 -7.31 4.93 7.97
CA GLN A 26 -7.10 4.59 9.37
C GLN A 26 -7.38 3.11 9.62
N GLY A 27 -6.53 2.48 10.41
CA GLY A 27 -6.59 1.08 10.85
C GLY A 27 -5.58 0.19 10.13
N CYS A 28 -4.93 -0.70 10.89
CA CYS A 28 -4.02 -1.71 10.36
C CYS A 28 -4.25 -3.04 11.07
N ASN A 29 -4.01 -4.14 10.34
CA ASN A 29 -4.14 -5.50 10.86
C ASN A 29 -2.81 -6.13 11.30
N ILE A 30 -1.69 -5.39 11.15
CA ILE A 30 -0.36 -5.82 11.60
C ILE A 30 0.27 -4.76 12.51
N ASN A 31 1.29 -5.18 13.28
CA ASN A 31 1.97 -4.32 14.26
C ASN A 31 3.48 -4.26 13.99
N CYS A 32 3.87 -3.64 12.87
CA CYS A 32 5.27 -3.56 12.49
C CYS A 32 6.10 -2.81 13.54
N LEU A 33 7.25 -3.39 13.94
CA LEU A 33 8.19 -2.78 14.90
C LEU A 33 8.80 -1.46 14.39
N TYR A 34 8.88 -1.29 13.06
CA TYR A 34 9.40 -0.09 12.39
C TYR A 34 8.33 0.65 11.59
N CYS A 35 7.09 0.70 12.10
CA CYS A 35 6.00 1.36 11.41
C CYS A 35 6.33 2.83 11.13
N HIS A 36 6.13 3.26 9.88
CA HIS A 36 6.40 4.63 9.44
C HIS A 36 5.26 5.61 9.75
N ASN A 37 4.03 5.06 9.90
CA ASN A 37 2.83 5.82 10.22
C ASN A 37 2.12 5.18 11.42
N PRO A 38 2.74 5.15 12.62
CA PRO A 38 2.17 4.45 13.77
C PRO A 38 0.80 5.02 14.19
N GLU A 39 0.54 6.28 13.89
CA GLU A 39 -0.74 6.95 14.13
C GLU A 39 -1.91 6.35 13.33
N THR A 40 -1.61 5.67 12.23
CA THR A 40 -2.64 5.03 11.40
C THR A 40 -2.99 3.60 11.84
N ARG A 41 -2.30 3.02 12.82
CA ARG A 41 -2.47 1.60 13.20
C ARG A 41 -3.77 1.33 13.93
N ASP A 42 -4.10 2.16 14.92
CA ASP A 42 -5.33 1.98 15.69
C ASP A 42 -6.55 2.13 14.78
N LYS A 43 -7.53 1.24 14.95
CA LYS A 43 -8.75 1.23 14.15
C LYS A 43 -9.53 2.54 14.25
N TYR A 44 -9.51 3.17 15.40
CA TYR A 44 -10.28 4.39 15.67
C TYR A 44 -9.41 5.66 15.76
N GLY A 45 -8.08 5.50 15.74
CA GLY A 45 -7.12 6.56 16.01
C GLY A 45 -7.03 6.90 17.50
N ASP A 46 -5.87 7.38 17.94
CA ASP A 46 -5.75 8.00 19.26
C ASP A 46 -6.36 9.41 19.17
N LYS A 47 -7.43 9.66 19.89
CA LYS A 47 -8.15 10.94 19.91
C LYS A 47 -7.26 12.12 20.32
N ASN A 48 -6.13 11.86 20.96
CA ASN A 48 -5.18 12.89 21.40
C ASN A 48 -4.10 13.19 20.36
N ILE A 49 -3.92 12.33 19.34
CA ILE A 49 -2.79 12.39 18.41
C ILE A 49 -3.25 12.59 16.96
N THR A 50 -4.43 12.09 16.59
CA THR A 50 -4.88 12.09 15.18
C THR A 50 -6.32 12.53 15.03
N THR A 51 -6.54 13.39 14.03
CA THR A 51 -7.89 13.77 13.59
C THR A 51 -8.31 12.81 12.47
N VAL A 52 -8.92 11.69 12.84
CA VAL A 52 -9.55 10.79 11.85
C VAL A 52 -10.89 11.36 11.44
N THR A 53 -11.09 11.50 10.13
CA THR A 53 -12.33 12.01 9.56
C THR A 53 -13.04 10.91 8.77
N GLU A 54 -14.33 10.73 9.01
CA GLU A 54 -15.16 9.89 8.14
C GLU A 54 -15.51 10.66 6.86
N MET A 55 -15.02 10.17 5.73
CA MET A 55 -15.22 10.79 4.42
C MET A 55 -15.84 9.80 3.44
N SER A 56 -16.78 10.27 2.64
CA SER A 56 -17.25 9.56 1.45
C SER A 56 -16.22 9.62 0.31
N SER A 57 -16.33 8.74 -0.65
CA SER A 57 -15.51 8.76 -1.85
C SER A 57 -15.65 10.08 -2.63
N ASP A 58 -16.83 10.70 -2.62
CA ASP A 58 -17.06 11.98 -3.27
C ASP A 58 -16.34 13.12 -2.55
N GLU A 59 -16.39 13.16 -1.21
CA GLU A 59 -15.66 14.15 -0.41
C GLU A 59 -14.14 14.04 -0.59
N VAL A 60 -13.61 12.82 -0.69
CA VAL A 60 -12.19 12.59 -1.01
C VAL A 60 -11.87 13.11 -2.41
N LEU A 61 -12.68 12.76 -3.42
CA LEU A 61 -12.45 13.19 -4.79
C LEU A 61 -12.58 14.70 -4.99
N GLU A 62 -13.42 15.38 -4.23
CA GLU A 62 -13.47 16.85 -4.26
C GLU A 62 -12.14 17.49 -3.81
N GLN A 63 -11.40 16.85 -2.92
CA GLN A 63 -10.07 17.32 -2.57
C GLN A 63 -9.04 17.00 -3.66
N VAL A 64 -9.13 15.81 -4.27
CA VAL A 64 -8.26 15.39 -5.38
C VAL A 64 -8.44 16.31 -6.60
N LYS A 65 -9.69 16.65 -6.94
CA LYS A 65 -10.00 17.53 -8.09
C LYS A 65 -9.31 18.89 -8.01
N LYS A 66 -9.06 19.42 -6.81
CA LYS A 66 -8.32 20.68 -6.62
C LYS A 66 -6.87 20.59 -7.09
N GLN A 67 -6.36 19.38 -7.24
CA GLN A 67 -4.97 19.12 -7.65
C GLN A 67 -4.83 18.80 -9.15
N ILE A 68 -5.93 18.60 -9.87
CA ILE A 68 -5.91 18.45 -11.33
C ILE A 68 -5.62 19.85 -11.97
N PRO A 69 -4.67 19.99 -12.91
CA PRO A 69 -3.99 18.93 -13.67
C PRO A 69 -2.61 18.51 -13.13
N PHE A 70 -2.22 18.90 -11.92
CA PHE A 70 -0.87 18.65 -11.39
C PHE A 70 -0.64 17.19 -10.97
N VAL A 71 -1.72 16.46 -10.66
CA VAL A 71 -1.67 15.04 -10.34
C VAL A 71 -2.25 14.20 -11.48
N ARG A 72 -1.67 13.02 -11.69
CA ARG A 72 -2.11 12.05 -12.70
C ARG A 72 -2.89 10.88 -12.11
N GLY A 73 -2.94 10.78 -10.79
CA GLY A 73 -3.62 9.70 -10.13
C GLY A 73 -3.71 9.85 -8.62
N ILE A 74 -4.26 8.83 -8.01
CA ILE A 74 -4.36 8.68 -6.57
C ILE A 74 -3.65 7.41 -6.13
N THR A 75 -3.07 7.43 -4.93
CA THR A 75 -2.60 6.24 -4.21
C THR A 75 -3.31 6.17 -2.88
N VAL A 76 -3.87 5.02 -2.56
CA VAL A 76 -4.49 4.78 -1.26
C VAL A 76 -3.61 3.85 -0.44
N SER A 77 -3.22 4.33 0.73
CA SER A 77 -2.34 3.71 1.70
C SER A 77 -2.93 3.87 3.12
N GLY A 78 -2.09 4.03 4.13
CA GLY A 78 -2.49 4.33 5.51
C GLY A 78 -1.91 3.33 6.49
N GLY A 79 -2.76 2.76 7.35
CA GLY A 79 -2.44 1.54 8.09
C GLY A 79 -2.45 0.35 7.12
N GLU A 80 -3.65 -0.14 6.79
CA GLU A 80 -3.89 -1.10 5.72
C GLU A 80 -5.20 -0.74 5.01
N CYS A 81 -5.08 -0.23 3.80
CA CYS A 81 -6.23 0.29 3.04
C CYS A 81 -7.22 -0.81 2.62
N MET A 82 -6.74 -2.05 2.43
CA MET A 82 -7.57 -3.19 2.07
C MET A 82 -8.57 -3.59 3.17
N LEU A 83 -8.42 -3.12 4.41
CA LEU A 83 -9.44 -3.26 5.46
C LEU A 83 -10.72 -2.48 5.16
N GLN A 84 -10.66 -1.50 4.28
CA GLN A 84 -11.79 -0.68 3.85
C GLN A 84 -12.06 -0.92 2.35
N TYR A 85 -12.07 -2.19 1.96
CA TYR A 85 -12.14 -2.69 0.60
C TYR A 85 -13.29 -2.10 -0.23
N ASP A 86 -14.50 -2.09 0.29
CA ASP A 86 -15.67 -1.61 -0.46
C ASP A 86 -15.56 -0.11 -0.78
N PHE A 87 -15.04 0.67 0.18
CA PHE A 87 -14.76 2.08 -0.05
C PHE A 87 -13.67 2.28 -1.11
N LEU A 88 -12.61 1.47 -1.05
CA LEU A 88 -11.49 1.53 -1.99
C LEU A 88 -11.97 1.26 -3.41
N THR A 89 -12.82 0.24 -3.60
CA THR A 89 -13.42 -0.10 -4.90
C THR A 89 -14.30 1.03 -5.43
N GLU A 90 -15.16 1.62 -4.58
CA GLU A 90 -16.00 2.76 -4.96
C GLU A 90 -15.17 3.98 -5.34
N LEU A 91 -14.16 4.31 -4.53
CA LEU A 91 -13.28 5.46 -4.78
C LEU A 91 -12.55 5.31 -6.11
N PHE A 92 -11.97 4.15 -6.37
CA PHE A 92 -11.23 3.88 -7.60
C PHE A 92 -12.14 3.90 -8.84
N THR A 93 -13.33 3.30 -8.74
CA THR A 93 -14.33 3.36 -9.81
C THR A 93 -14.65 4.82 -10.20
N LYS A 94 -14.80 5.70 -9.23
CA LYS A 94 -15.07 7.12 -9.47
C LYS A 94 -13.83 7.86 -9.97
N ALA A 95 -12.64 7.56 -9.44
CA ALA A 95 -11.38 8.16 -9.88
C ALA A 95 -11.08 7.83 -11.36
N LYS A 96 -11.34 6.59 -11.79
CA LYS A 96 -11.20 6.19 -13.20
C LYS A 96 -12.08 7.02 -14.13
N LYS A 97 -13.30 7.38 -13.72
CA LYS A 97 -14.21 8.27 -14.50
C LYS A 97 -13.67 9.69 -14.65
N LEU A 98 -12.75 10.11 -13.78
CA LEU A 98 -12.05 11.39 -13.86
C LEU A 98 -10.73 11.29 -14.66
N GLY A 99 -10.42 10.13 -15.25
CA GLY A 99 -9.17 9.91 -15.98
C GLY A 99 -7.93 9.76 -15.07
N LEU A 100 -8.13 9.55 -13.76
CA LEU A 100 -7.04 9.38 -12.80
C LEU A 100 -6.58 7.91 -12.76
N SER A 101 -5.27 7.70 -12.69
CA SER A 101 -4.72 6.38 -12.37
C SER A 101 -4.86 6.07 -10.88
N THR A 102 -5.00 4.79 -10.56
CA THR A 102 -5.32 4.30 -9.22
C THR A 102 -4.29 3.30 -8.74
N MET A 103 -3.71 3.53 -7.56
CA MET A 103 -2.70 2.68 -6.95
C MET A 103 -3.10 2.28 -5.54
N ILE A 104 -2.86 1.02 -5.19
CA ILE A 104 -2.95 0.48 -3.84
C ILE A 104 -1.54 0.41 -3.26
N ASP A 105 -1.35 0.90 -2.05
CA ASP A 105 -0.14 0.72 -1.26
C ASP A 105 -0.50 -0.10 -0.01
N THR A 106 -0.03 -1.35 0.05
CA THR A 106 -0.52 -2.36 0.99
C THR A 106 0.61 -3.19 1.62
N ASN A 107 0.36 -3.65 2.84
CA ASN A 107 1.20 -4.64 3.50
C ASN A 107 1.01 -6.08 2.94
N GLY A 108 0.04 -6.28 2.06
CA GLY A 108 -0.21 -7.52 1.35
C GLY A 108 -0.75 -8.67 2.16
N THR A 109 -1.15 -8.48 3.41
CA THR A 109 -1.67 -9.56 4.27
C THR A 109 -3.14 -9.91 4.01
N ILE A 110 -3.84 -9.11 3.23
CA ILE A 110 -5.21 -9.38 2.78
C ILE A 110 -5.16 -9.94 1.37
N ASP A 111 -5.81 -11.08 1.15
CA ASP A 111 -5.78 -11.78 -0.12
C ASP A 111 -6.45 -10.98 -1.24
N PHE A 112 -5.81 -10.88 -2.39
CA PHE A 112 -6.35 -10.30 -3.63
C PHE A 112 -7.14 -11.32 -4.46
N ALA A 113 -6.99 -12.62 -4.19
CA ALA A 113 -7.75 -13.63 -4.90
C ALA A 113 -9.27 -13.42 -4.71
N GLY A 114 -10.00 -13.44 -5.82
CA GLY A 114 -11.45 -13.22 -5.81
C GLY A 114 -11.93 -11.77 -5.69
N LYS A 115 -11.00 -10.78 -5.66
CA LYS A 115 -11.33 -9.34 -5.61
C LYS A 115 -11.24 -8.69 -7.00
N GLN A 116 -11.87 -9.32 -7.98
CA GLN A 116 -11.79 -8.88 -9.38
C GLN A 116 -12.34 -7.48 -9.59
N ASP A 117 -13.42 -7.13 -8.91
CA ASP A 117 -14.04 -5.80 -8.95
C ASP A 117 -13.07 -4.66 -8.55
N LEU A 118 -12.23 -4.89 -7.53
CA LEU A 118 -11.17 -3.95 -7.17
C LEU A 118 -10.01 -3.98 -8.19
N LEU A 119 -9.59 -5.17 -8.62
CA LEU A 119 -8.49 -5.33 -9.56
C LEU A 119 -8.79 -4.70 -10.93
N ASP A 120 -10.04 -4.70 -11.36
CA ASP A 120 -10.48 -4.09 -12.63
C ASP A 120 -10.34 -2.56 -12.62
N VAL A 121 -10.44 -1.95 -11.45
CA VAL A 121 -10.30 -0.49 -11.27
C VAL A 121 -8.97 -0.07 -10.68
N THR A 122 -8.03 -1.01 -10.48
CA THR A 122 -6.67 -0.77 -9.96
C THR A 122 -5.66 -0.81 -11.10
N ASP A 123 -4.88 0.23 -11.28
CA ASP A 123 -3.80 0.25 -12.30
C ASP A 123 -2.52 -0.42 -11.80
N GLY A 124 -2.22 -0.33 -10.51
CA GLY A 124 -1.06 -0.99 -9.94
C GLY A 124 -1.10 -1.11 -8.42
N VAL A 125 -0.26 -1.99 -7.91
CA VAL A 125 -0.11 -2.26 -6.48
C VAL A 125 1.34 -2.08 -6.07
N LEU A 126 1.55 -1.27 -5.04
CA LEU A 126 2.81 -1.13 -4.31
C LEU A 126 2.74 -2.09 -3.13
N LEU A 127 3.49 -3.17 -3.18
CA LEU A 127 3.40 -4.27 -2.23
C LEU A 127 4.61 -4.30 -1.29
N ASP A 128 4.36 -4.21 0.00
CA ASP A 128 5.40 -4.32 1.01
C ASP A 128 5.66 -5.79 1.37
N ILE A 129 6.86 -6.31 1.06
CA ILE A 129 7.35 -7.56 1.62
C ILE A 129 8.31 -7.23 2.76
N LYS A 130 7.84 -7.34 4.00
CA LYS A 130 8.59 -6.89 5.19
C LYS A 130 9.80 -7.78 5.51
N ALA A 131 9.68 -9.09 5.26
CA ALA A 131 10.77 -10.07 5.23
C ALA A 131 10.33 -11.28 4.39
N TYR A 132 11.29 -11.98 3.76
CA TYR A 132 11.00 -13.19 2.99
C TYR A 132 10.75 -14.40 3.90
N ASP A 133 11.55 -14.56 4.94
CA ASP A 133 11.37 -15.60 5.94
C ASP A 133 10.13 -15.32 6.79
N SER A 134 9.21 -16.32 6.89
CA SER A 134 7.93 -16.14 7.56
C SER A 134 8.07 -15.96 9.07
N ASP A 135 9.06 -16.58 9.70
CA ASP A 135 9.29 -16.44 11.15
C ASP A 135 9.86 -15.05 11.47
N ILE A 136 10.76 -14.56 10.62
CA ILE A 136 11.26 -13.19 10.71
C ILE A 136 10.11 -12.20 10.46
N HIS A 137 9.30 -12.45 9.43
CA HIS A 137 8.13 -11.60 9.14
C HIS A 137 7.19 -11.56 10.35
N ARG A 138 6.89 -12.71 10.95
CA ARG A 138 6.05 -12.80 12.16
C ARG A 138 6.66 -12.06 13.35
N LYS A 139 7.96 -12.15 13.53
CA LYS A 139 8.68 -11.43 14.60
C LYS A 139 8.57 -9.91 14.46
N ILE A 140 8.62 -9.39 13.24
CA ILE A 140 8.65 -7.92 13.00
C ILE A 140 7.27 -7.32 12.74
N THR A 141 6.26 -8.12 12.39
CA THR A 141 4.91 -7.62 12.04
C THR A 141 3.78 -8.20 12.90
N GLY A 142 4.01 -9.31 13.57
CA GLY A 142 3.00 -10.08 14.30
C GLY A 142 2.28 -11.15 13.49
N THR A 143 2.53 -11.27 12.17
CA THR A 143 1.90 -12.26 11.29
C THR A 143 2.88 -12.87 10.29
N GLY A 144 2.55 -14.04 9.73
CA GLY A 144 3.31 -14.66 8.63
C GLY A 144 3.16 -13.90 7.32
N ASN A 145 3.90 -14.34 6.30
CA ASN A 145 3.94 -13.68 4.99
C ASN A 145 3.38 -14.55 3.85
N GLU A 146 2.76 -15.67 4.14
CA GLU A 146 2.29 -16.63 3.14
C GLU A 146 1.34 -15.95 2.15
N THR A 147 0.37 -15.18 2.65
CA THR A 147 -0.54 -14.40 1.81
C THR A 147 0.18 -13.29 1.04
N VAL A 148 1.16 -12.63 1.67
CA VAL A 148 1.95 -11.57 1.02
C VAL A 148 2.70 -12.12 -0.20
N ILE A 149 3.34 -13.27 -0.05
CA ILE A 149 4.06 -13.96 -1.13
C ILE A 149 3.10 -14.43 -2.24
N ALA A 150 1.95 -14.99 -1.86
CA ALA A 150 0.92 -15.39 -2.82
C ALA A 150 0.41 -14.18 -3.63
N ASN A 151 0.14 -13.07 -2.96
CA ASN A 151 -0.29 -11.82 -3.59
C ASN A 151 0.79 -11.25 -4.52
N ALA A 152 2.07 -11.27 -4.13
CA ALA A 152 3.16 -10.80 -5.00
C ALA A 152 3.17 -11.55 -6.33
N ARG A 153 3.05 -12.89 -6.29
CA ARG A 153 3.02 -13.74 -7.48
C ARG A 153 1.75 -13.54 -8.31
N LEU A 154 0.58 -13.48 -7.66
CA LEU A 154 -0.69 -13.22 -8.34
C LEU A 154 -0.65 -11.89 -9.10
N LEU A 155 -0.31 -10.80 -8.39
CA LEU A 155 -0.28 -9.45 -8.95
C LEU A 155 0.72 -9.31 -10.11
N ALA A 156 1.90 -9.95 -10.01
CA ALA A 156 2.86 -10.00 -11.11
C ALA A 156 2.31 -10.77 -12.31
N THR A 157 1.64 -11.91 -12.08
CA THR A 157 1.08 -12.74 -13.13
C THR A 157 -0.01 -12.01 -13.92
N ILE A 158 -0.86 -11.24 -13.23
CA ILE A 158 -1.96 -10.49 -13.89
C ILE A 158 -1.55 -9.08 -14.33
N GLY A 159 -0.27 -8.69 -14.17
CA GLY A 159 0.25 -7.38 -14.58
C GLY A 159 -0.30 -6.22 -13.75
N ARG A 160 -0.55 -6.44 -12.45
CA ARG A 160 -1.00 -5.41 -11.49
C ARG A 160 0.05 -5.09 -10.42
N LEU A 161 1.17 -5.79 -10.39
CA LEU A 161 2.28 -5.44 -9.51
C LEU A 161 3.04 -4.25 -10.13
N GLU A 162 3.11 -3.14 -9.43
CA GLU A 162 3.88 -1.96 -9.84
C GLU A 162 5.25 -1.94 -9.15
N GLU A 163 5.27 -2.20 -7.85
CA GLU A 163 6.48 -2.13 -7.05
C GLU A 163 6.44 -3.12 -5.90
N ILE A 164 7.51 -3.87 -5.69
CA ILE A 164 7.79 -4.56 -4.42
C ILE A 164 8.64 -3.63 -3.58
N ARG A 165 8.25 -3.41 -2.33
CA ARG A 165 8.99 -2.61 -1.35
C ARG A 165 9.53 -3.49 -0.23
N CYS A 166 10.79 -3.28 0.13
CA CYS A 166 11.41 -3.93 1.26
C CYS A 166 12.16 -2.89 2.11
N VAL A 167 11.72 -2.72 3.36
CA VAL A 167 12.38 -1.81 4.31
C VAL A 167 13.54 -2.55 4.96
N ILE A 168 14.75 -2.06 4.77
CA ILE A 168 15.98 -2.65 5.31
C ILE A 168 16.26 -2.05 6.68
N CYS A 169 16.15 -2.91 7.71
CA CYS A 169 16.40 -2.55 9.10
C CYS A 169 17.43 -3.54 9.71
N PRO A 170 18.75 -3.28 9.57
CA PRO A 170 19.81 -4.22 9.95
C PRO A 170 19.79 -4.62 11.43
N SER A 171 19.25 -3.77 12.31
CA SER A 171 19.09 -4.07 13.74
C SER A 171 18.01 -5.11 14.05
N LEU A 172 17.11 -5.40 13.11
CA LEU A 172 15.98 -6.32 13.32
C LEU A 172 16.14 -7.64 12.57
N TYR A 173 16.75 -7.62 11.36
CA TYR A 173 16.87 -8.82 10.52
C TYR A 173 17.92 -8.67 9.42
N ASP A 174 18.34 -9.80 8.82
CA ASP A 174 19.22 -9.80 7.66
C ASP A 174 18.46 -9.42 6.38
N GLY A 175 18.50 -8.13 6.05
CA GLY A 175 17.87 -7.60 4.84
C GLY A 175 18.46 -8.15 3.54
N LYS A 176 19.76 -8.51 3.50
CA LYS A 176 20.40 -9.05 2.29
C LYS A 176 19.81 -10.41 1.91
N HIS A 177 19.58 -11.27 2.89
CA HIS A 177 18.92 -12.57 2.67
C HIS A 177 17.52 -12.36 2.09
N SER A 178 16.70 -11.53 2.73
CA SER A 178 15.33 -11.25 2.24
C SER A 178 15.31 -10.70 0.82
N VAL A 179 16.17 -9.73 0.50
CA VAL A 179 16.23 -9.13 -0.85
C VAL A 179 16.59 -10.18 -1.90
N ARG A 180 17.60 -11.01 -1.63
CA ARG A 180 18.02 -12.08 -2.55
C ARG A 180 16.88 -13.09 -2.77
N ALA A 181 16.27 -13.57 -1.70
CA ALA A 181 15.21 -14.57 -1.75
C ALA A 181 13.94 -14.04 -2.47
N ILE A 182 13.55 -12.77 -2.24
CA ILE A 182 12.47 -12.13 -3.00
C ILE A 182 12.83 -12.05 -4.49
N GLY A 183 14.05 -11.63 -4.83
CA GLY A 183 14.50 -11.56 -6.22
C GLY A 183 14.49 -12.92 -6.92
N GLU A 184 14.93 -13.98 -6.22
CA GLU A 184 14.90 -15.35 -6.73
C GLU A 184 13.45 -15.84 -6.93
N MET A 185 12.58 -15.60 -5.97
CA MET A 185 11.16 -15.97 -6.02
C MET A 185 10.41 -15.31 -7.19
N MET A 186 10.78 -14.07 -7.53
CA MET A 186 10.12 -13.29 -8.59
C MET A 186 10.79 -13.43 -9.97
N ARG A 187 11.91 -14.13 -10.08
CA ARG A 187 12.73 -14.22 -11.31
C ARG A 187 11.93 -14.63 -12.55
N ASP A 188 11.12 -15.67 -12.43
CA ASP A 188 10.36 -16.23 -13.56
C ASP A 188 9.15 -15.38 -13.96
N LEU A 189 8.74 -14.45 -13.09
CA LEU A 189 7.62 -13.54 -13.31
C LEU A 189 8.08 -12.16 -13.81
N TYR A 190 9.36 -11.85 -13.64
CA TYR A 190 9.90 -10.56 -14.07
C TYR A 190 10.05 -10.50 -15.59
N LYS A 191 9.53 -9.42 -16.16
CA LYS A 191 9.81 -8.99 -17.53
C LYS A 191 10.34 -7.56 -17.49
N PRO A 192 11.16 -7.13 -18.46
CA PRO A 192 11.59 -5.72 -18.52
C PRO A 192 10.39 -4.79 -18.36
N ASP A 193 10.52 -3.80 -17.48
CA ASP A 193 9.52 -2.78 -17.17
C ASP A 193 8.17 -3.30 -16.60
N SER A 194 8.12 -4.55 -16.11
CA SER A 194 6.87 -5.11 -15.57
C SER A 194 6.58 -4.64 -14.15
N PHE A 195 7.59 -4.54 -13.30
CA PHE A 195 7.50 -3.99 -11.94
C PHE A 195 8.89 -3.61 -11.42
N HIS A 196 8.93 -2.84 -10.35
CA HIS A 196 10.18 -2.42 -9.70
C HIS A 196 10.38 -3.11 -8.36
N PHE A 197 11.65 -3.24 -7.95
CA PHE A 197 12.00 -3.68 -6.59
C PHE A 197 12.73 -2.53 -5.88
N LYS A 198 12.06 -1.94 -4.90
CA LYS A 198 12.53 -0.77 -4.15
C LYS A 198 13.01 -1.15 -2.77
N LEU A 199 14.27 -0.85 -2.50
CA LEU A 199 14.86 -0.98 -1.18
C LEU A 199 14.76 0.35 -0.44
N ILE A 200 14.19 0.32 0.76
CA ILE A 200 14.00 1.51 1.59
C ILE A 200 14.86 1.35 2.84
N SER A 201 15.79 2.27 3.05
CA SER A 201 16.54 2.33 4.30
C SER A 201 15.63 2.78 5.44
N TYR A 202 15.59 2.00 6.52
CA TYR A 202 14.88 2.42 7.73
C TYR A 202 15.48 3.73 8.28
N ARG A 203 14.61 4.66 8.59
CA ARG A 203 14.95 5.89 9.31
C ARG A 203 14.08 5.97 10.54
N PRO A 204 14.66 6.05 11.76
CA PRO A 204 13.86 6.29 12.96
C PRO A 204 13.08 7.59 12.77
N MET A 205 11.78 7.53 12.96
CA MET A 205 10.97 8.72 13.09
C MET A 205 11.19 9.19 14.53
N GLY A 206 11.86 10.32 14.70
CA GLY A 206 12.42 10.94 15.89
C GLY A 206 11.84 10.66 17.25
#